data_7354907a521e1729f8a717a432a392af
#
_entry.id   7354907a521e1729f8a717a432a392af
#
_cell.length_a   1.000
_cell.length_b   1.000
_cell.length_c   1.000
_cell.angle_alpha   90.00
_cell.angle_beta   90.00
_cell.angle_gamma   90.00
#
_symmetry.space_group_name_H-M   'P 1'
#
loop_
_entity.id
_entity.type
_entity.pdbx_description
1 polymer ?
#
loop_
_entity_poly.entity_id
_entity_poly.type
_entity_poly.pdbx_seq_one_letter_code
_entity_poly.pdbx_strand_id
1 'polypeptide(L)' 'MTTQPDYYLITFMTEERPYPWTWEIKRHSKPMGIRLLNGGYQSKASAVIAGRRALLEFLEELAKEEKRKR' A
#
# COMPACT_ATOMS: atom_id res chain seq x y z
N MET A 1 2.29 -14.39 -20.22
CA MET A 1 2.41 -12.95 -20.16
C MET A 1 2.17 -12.44 -18.74
N THR A 2 3.04 -11.59 -18.31
CA THR A 2 2.96 -11.08 -16.96
C THR A 2 2.08 -9.85 -16.91
N THR A 3 1.09 -9.87 -16.04
CA THR A 3 0.23 -8.72 -15.86
C THR A 3 0.78 -7.86 -14.75
N GLN A 4 1.00 -6.59 -15.03
CA GLN A 4 1.42 -5.66 -14.01
C GLN A 4 0.34 -5.55 -12.94
N PRO A 5 0.73 -5.57 -11.67
CA PRO A 5 -0.25 -5.33 -10.62
C PRO A 5 -0.90 -3.97 -10.82
N ASP A 6 -2.18 -3.90 -10.57
CA ASP A 6 -2.91 -2.65 -10.69
C ASP A 6 -2.64 -1.71 -9.53
N TYR A 7 -1.98 -2.19 -8.50
CA TYR A 7 -1.75 -1.44 -7.27
C TYR A 7 -0.28 -1.04 -7.16
N TYR A 8 -0.05 0.08 -6.51
CA TYR A 8 1.31 0.56 -6.30
C TYR A 8 1.37 1.31 -4.96
N LEU A 9 2.59 1.56 -4.52
CA LEU A 9 2.86 2.16 -3.23
C LEU A 9 3.41 3.56 -3.42
N ILE A 10 2.92 4.50 -2.63
CA ILE A 10 3.54 5.82 -2.52
C ILE A 10 3.89 6.08 -1.07
N THR A 11 4.87 6.96 -0.86
CA THR A 11 5.21 7.44 0.47
C THR A 11 5.23 8.96 0.43
N PHE A 12 4.88 9.57 1.55
CA PHE A 12 4.84 11.02 1.63
C PHE A 12 4.94 11.45 3.09
N MET A 13 5.23 12.73 3.29
CA MET A 13 5.30 13.30 4.63
C MET A 13 4.00 14.00 4.95
N THR A 14 3.59 13.88 6.21
CA THR A 14 2.47 14.63 6.74
C THR A 14 3.00 15.67 7.72
N GLU A 15 2.09 16.38 8.38
CA GLU A 15 2.49 17.37 9.37
C GLU A 15 2.68 16.78 10.75
N GLU A 16 2.48 15.49 10.89
CA GLU A 16 2.65 14.83 12.18
C GLU A 16 4.10 14.84 12.62
N ARG A 17 4.32 15.01 13.89
CA ARG A 17 5.65 15.04 14.48
C ARG A 17 5.66 14.13 15.69
N PRO A 18 6.78 13.44 15.97
CA PRO A 18 8.08 13.51 15.28
C PRO A 18 8.23 12.55 14.10
N TYR A 19 7.19 11.77 13.76
CA TYR A 19 7.30 10.72 12.76
C TYR A 19 6.32 11.02 11.61
N PRO A 20 6.74 11.83 10.62
CA PRO A 20 5.80 12.32 9.60
C PRO A 20 5.62 11.42 8.40
N TRP A 21 6.40 10.35 8.26
CA TRP A 21 6.36 9.56 7.03
C TRP A 21 5.21 8.57 7.04
N THR A 22 4.57 8.45 5.88
CA THR A 22 3.35 7.65 5.69
C THR A 22 3.47 6.92 4.36
N TRP A 23 2.91 5.71 4.29
CA TRP A 23 2.75 5.01 3.02
C TRP A 23 1.26 4.89 2.69
N GLU A 24 0.98 4.78 1.39
CA GLU A 24 -0.38 4.58 0.94
C GLU A 24 -0.38 3.67 -0.29
N ILE A 25 -1.35 2.75 -0.36
CA ILE A 25 -1.54 1.88 -1.51
C ILE A 25 -2.56 2.52 -2.43
N LYS A 26 -2.20 2.66 -3.70
CA LYS A 26 -3.05 3.27 -4.72
C LYS A 26 -3.35 2.27 -5.82
N ARG A 27 -4.32 2.58 -6.64
CA ARG A 27 -4.69 1.74 -7.78
C ARG A 27 -4.62 2.57 -9.06
N HIS A 28 -4.04 1.96 -10.11
CA HIS A 28 -3.86 2.66 -11.40
C HIS A 28 -5.17 2.86 -12.15
N SER A 29 -5.99 1.82 -12.20
CA SER A 29 -7.13 1.83 -13.12
C SER A 29 -8.24 2.75 -12.66
N LYS A 30 -8.45 2.87 -11.36
CA LYS A 30 -9.50 3.72 -10.83
C LYS A 30 -9.25 3.95 -9.34
N PRO A 31 -9.84 4.99 -8.77
CA PRO A 31 -9.66 5.25 -7.33
C PRO A 31 -10.15 4.08 -6.50
N MET A 32 -9.46 3.84 -5.40
CA MET A 32 -9.89 2.83 -4.45
C MET A 32 -11.07 3.35 -3.64
N GLY A 33 -11.98 2.44 -3.30
CA GLY A 33 -13.14 2.80 -2.50
C GLY A 33 -12.79 3.20 -1.09
N ILE A 34 -11.71 2.61 -0.55
CA ILE A 34 -11.20 2.96 0.76
C ILE A 34 -9.72 3.28 0.62
N ARG A 35 -9.20 4.05 1.56
CA ARG A 35 -7.78 4.38 1.56
C ARG A 35 -7.05 3.40 2.46
N LEU A 36 -5.97 2.84 1.94
CA LEU A 36 -5.10 1.93 2.68
C LEU A 36 -3.80 2.66 2.93
N LEU A 37 -3.63 3.17 4.13
CA LEU A 37 -2.43 3.93 4.47
C LEU A 37 -2.11 3.76 5.95
N ASN A 38 -0.88 4.04 6.30
CA ASN A 38 -0.48 4.07 7.69
C ASN A 38 0.71 5.00 7.83
N GLY A 39 0.77 5.68 8.96
CA GLY A 39 1.79 6.67 9.21
C GLY A 39 2.54 6.41 10.50
N GLY A 40 3.31 7.41 10.91
CA GLY A 40 4.08 7.30 12.13
C GLY A 40 5.44 6.69 11.94
N TYR A 41 6.00 6.82 10.72
CA TYR A 41 7.32 6.29 10.44
C TYR A 41 8.37 7.40 10.48
N GLN A 42 9.54 7.04 10.97
CA GLN A 42 10.61 7.99 11.21
C GLN A 42 11.26 8.49 9.94
N SER A 43 11.32 7.64 8.91
CA SER A 43 12.01 7.97 7.69
C SER A 43 11.25 7.42 6.50
N LYS A 44 11.60 7.94 5.30
CA LYS A 44 11.05 7.39 4.08
C LYS A 44 11.36 5.91 3.95
N ALA A 45 12.60 5.52 4.29
CA ALA A 45 13.00 4.11 4.18
C ALA A 45 12.12 3.22 5.05
N SER A 46 11.84 3.63 6.27
CA SER A 46 10.98 2.85 7.16
C SER A 46 9.58 2.73 6.60
N ALA A 47 9.04 3.83 6.05
CA ALA A 47 7.72 3.82 5.46
C ALA A 47 7.68 2.90 4.23
N VAL A 48 8.71 2.94 3.40
CA VAL A 48 8.78 2.08 2.22
C VAL A 48 8.78 0.61 2.61
N ILE A 49 9.59 0.24 3.61
CA ILE A 49 9.68 -1.15 4.03
C ILE A 49 8.32 -1.64 4.55
N ALA A 50 7.70 -0.85 5.43
CA ALA A 50 6.40 -1.21 5.99
C ALA A 50 5.32 -1.25 4.90
N GLY A 51 5.36 -0.29 3.99
CA GLY A 51 4.38 -0.22 2.91
C GLY A 51 4.50 -1.37 1.94
N ARG A 52 5.72 -1.78 1.62
CA ARG A 52 5.92 -2.93 0.73
C ARG A 52 5.36 -4.20 1.35
N ARG A 53 5.58 -4.38 2.65
CA ARG A 53 5.02 -5.54 3.34
C ARG A 53 3.49 -5.50 3.29
N ALA A 54 2.91 -4.32 3.55
CA ALA A 54 1.47 -4.18 3.51
C ALA A 54 0.91 -4.45 2.12
N LEU A 55 1.60 -3.98 1.08
CA LEU A 55 1.16 -4.21 -0.29
C LEU A 55 1.19 -5.70 -0.64
N LEU A 56 2.25 -6.40 -0.25
CA LEU A 56 2.32 -7.83 -0.51
C LEU A 56 1.19 -8.59 0.17
N GLU A 57 0.92 -8.25 1.43
CA GLU A 57 -0.18 -8.89 2.16
C GLU A 57 -1.52 -8.59 1.50
N PHE A 58 -1.70 -7.36 1.06
CA PHE A 58 -2.93 -6.96 0.39
C PHE A 58 -3.14 -7.77 -0.90
N LEU A 59 -2.08 -7.91 -1.70
CA LEU A 59 -2.17 -8.66 -2.94
C LEU A 59 -2.43 -10.15 -2.68
N GLU A 60 -1.85 -10.70 -1.62
CA GLU A 60 -2.10 -12.08 -1.26
C GLU A 60 -3.56 -12.31 -0.88
N GLU A 61 -4.14 -11.37 -0.15
CA GLU A 61 -5.54 -11.48 0.24
C GLU A 61 -6.46 -11.39 -0.96
N LEU A 62 -6.14 -10.52 -1.91
CA LEU A 62 -6.93 -10.44 -3.13
C LEU A 62 -6.89 -11.75 -3.90
N ALA A 63 -5.72 -12.36 -4.00
CA ALA A 63 -5.58 -13.63 -4.71
C ALA A 63 -6.41 -14.72 -4.04
N LYS A 64 -6.42 -14.75 -2.72
CA LYS A 64 -7.22 -15.73 -2.00
C LYS A 64 -8.70 -15.54 -2.25
N GLU A 65 -9.15 -14.28 -2.28
CA GLU A 65 -10.56 -14.01 -2.53
C GLU A 65 -10.97 -14.43 -3.93
N GLU A 66 -10.12 -14.20 -4.90
CA GLU A 66 -10.41 -14.62 -6.27
C GLU A 66 -10.56 -16.13 -6.37
N LYS A 67 -9.72 -16.86 -5.65
CA LYS A 67 -9.83 -18.32 -5.64
C LYS A 67 -11.13 -18.78 -5.00
N ARG A 68 -11.58 -18.08 -3.97
CA ARG A 68 -12.80 -18.46 -3.29
C ARG A 68 -14.03 -18.27 -4.16
N LYS A 69 -13.99 -17.30 -5.06
CA LYS A 69 -15.13 -16.99 -5.88
C LYS A 69 -15.35 -17.95 -7.03
N ARG A 70 -14.43 -18.86 -7.25
CA ARG A 70 -14.55 -19.86 -8.33
C ARG A 70 -15.30 -21.10 -7.87
#